data_9ec3871405e11300e623762052314ac4
#
_entry.id   9ec3871405e11300e623762052314ac4
#
_cell.length_a   1.000
_cell.length_b   1.000
_cell.length_c   1.000
_cell.angle_alpha   90.00
_cell.angle_beta   90.00
_cell.angle_gamma   90.00
#
_symmetry.space_group_name_H-M   'P 1'
#
loop_
_entity.id
_entity.type
_entity.pdbx_description
1 polymer ?
#
loop_
_entity_poly.entity_id
_entity_poly.type
_entity_poly.pdbx_seq_one_letter_code
_entity_poly.pdbx_strand_id
1 'polypeptide(L)'
;MTPELFVQKYLPFALETQKKTGISAVAILAQAALESAWGDAAPGNMFFGVKDIDGINGNEQLITTTEYHSTMGVKYPVVLKIEPVVRNGRKMFKYTVKDYFRRFDTPEGSFTHHANMFLNSRIYKKAMLVKHDPVAFVKAVAAAGYATDPDYSRVMAVSYTHLRAHET
;
A
#
# COMPACT_ATOMS: atom_id res chain seq x y z
N MET A 1 -7.12 -12.03 -9.19
CA MET A 1 -6.25 -11.91 -10.40
C MET A 1 -5.03 -12.79 -10.19
N THR A 2 -4.52 -13.45 -11.23
CA THR A 2 -3.28 -14.24 -11.09
C THR A 2 -2.07 -13.33 -10.92
N PRO A 3 -0.98 -13.81 -10.29
CA PRO A 3 0.26 -13.02 -10.16
C PRO A 3 0.79 -12.51 -11.50
N GLU A 4 0.77 -13.36 -12.53
CA GLU A 4 1.25 -13.01 -13.87
C GLU A 4 0.42 -11.90 -14.50
N LEU A 5 -0.91 -12.00 -14.40
CA LEU A 5 -1.84 -10.98 -14.93
C LEU A 5 -1.69 -9.66 -14.16
N PHE A 6 -1.51 -9.72 -12.85
CA PHE A 6 -1.27 -8.52 -12.03
C PHE A 6 -0.01 -7.78 -12.50
N VAL A 7 1.10 -8.48 -12.62
CA VAL A 7 2.36 -7.87 -13.05
C VAL A 7 2.23 -7.34 -14.48
N GLN A 8 1.66 -8.11 -15.39
CA GLN A 8 1.46 -7.68 -16.78
C GLN A 8 0.64 -6.39 -16.85
N LYS A 9 -0.42 -6.30 -16.07
CA LYS A 9 -1.32 -5.13 -16.07
C LYS A 9 -0.68 -3.90 -15.44
N TYR A 10 0.02 -4.06 -14.32
CA TYR A 10 0.45 -2.94 -13.49
C TYR A 10 1.93 -2.56 -13.62
N LEU A 11 2.75 -3.40 -14.29
CA LEU A 11 4.15 -3.09 -14.51
C LEU A 11 4.38 -1.73 -15.20
N PRO A 12 3.63 -1.34 -16.24
CA PRO A 12 3.83 -0.02 -16.87
C PRO A 12 3.70 1.13 -15.88
N PHE A 13 2.77 1.06 -14.94
CA PHE A 13 2.57 2.09 -13.92
C PHE A 13 3.69 2.11 -12.88
N ALA A 14 4.20 0.94 -12.51
CA ALA A 14 5.33 0.84 -11.58
C ALA A 14 6.63 1.35 -12.22
N LEU A 15 6.82 1.14 -13.52
CA LEU A 15 7.95 1.70 -14.26
C LEU A 15 7.90 3.23 -14.33
N GLU A 16 6.71 3.81 -14.46
CA GLU A 16 6.53 5.26 -14.35
C GLU A 16 6.95 5.78 -12.98
N THR A 17 6.53 5.09 -11.91
CA THR A 17 6.94 5.44 -10.54
C THR A 17 8.45 5.33 -10.36
N GLN A 18 9.08 4.27 -10.88
CA GLN A 18 10.53 4.13 -10.85
C GLN A 18 11.23 5.28 -11.56
N LYS A 19 10.73 5.70 -12.70
CA LYS A 19 11.26 6.84 -13.47
C LYS A 19 11.19 8.13 -12.66
N LYS A 20 10.10 8.36 -11.93
CA LYS A 20 9.90 9.55 -11.12
C LYS A 20 10.67 9.57 -9.80
N THR A 21 10.89 8.42 -9.19
CA THR A 21 11.36 8.32 -7.81
C THR A 21 12.69 7.60 -7.66
N GLY A 22 13.08 6.78 -8.65
CA GLY A 22 14.24 5.91 -8.56
C GLY A 22 14.04 4.66 -7.72
N ILE A 23 12.85 4.48 -7.10
CA ILE A 23 12.54 3.26 -6.34
C ILE A 23 12.18 2.16 -7.34
N SER A 24 12.73 0.97 -7.12
CA SER A 24 12.55 -0.20 -7.97
C SER A 24 11.08 -0.49 -8.28
N ALA A 25 10.74 -0.60 -9.57
CA ALA A 25 9.41 -1.00 -10.02
C ALA A 25 9.04 -2.39 -9.49
N VAL A 26 10.00 -3.31 -9.42
CA VAL A 26 9.78 -4.66 -8.89
C VAL A 26 9.39 -4.60 -7.41
N ALA A 27 10.07 -3.79 -6.61
CA ALA A 27 9.75 -3.61 -5.19
C ALA A 27 8.35 -3.00 -5.01
N ILE A 28 8.02 -1.96 -5.75
CA ILE A 28 6.69 -1.31 -5.70
C ILE A 28 5.59 -2.30 -6.09
N LEU A 29 5.78 -3.07 -7.16
CA LEU A 29 4.82 -4.09 -7.59
C LEU A 29 4.62 -5.17 -6.52
N ALA A 30 5.71 -5.65 -5.91
CA ALA A 30 5.62 -6.66 -4.87
C ALA A 30 4.81 -6.15 -3.68
N GLN A 31 5.07 -4.94 -3.23
CA GLN A 31 4.31 -4.31 -2.14
C GLN A 31 2.85 -4.11 -2.52
N ALA A 32 2.58 -3.61 -3.72
CA ALA A 32 1.23 -3.39 -4.21
C ALA A 32 0.44 -4.70 -4.32
N ALA A 33 1.07 -5.77 -4.80
CA ALA A 33 0.44 -7.09 -4.90
C ALA A 33 0.01 -7.61 -3.54
N LEU A 34 0.88 -7.54 -2.55
CA LEU A 34 0.60 -8.05 -1.21
C LEU A 34 -0.42 -7.19 -0.46
N GLU A 35 -0.31 -5.87 -0.55
CA GLU A 35 -1.21 -4.94 0.14
C GLU A 35 -2.62 -4.91 -0.47
N SER A 36 -2.77 -5.20 -1.76
CA SER A 36 -4.05 -5.15 -2.47
C SER A 36 -4.66 -6.52 -2.78
N ALA A 37 -4.11 -7.60 -2.21
CA ALA A 37 -4.51 -8.96 -2.53
C ALA A 37 -4.50 -9.19 -4.06
N TRP A 38 -3.39 -8.88 -4.70
CA TRP A 38 -3.19 -8.99 -6.15
C TRP A 38 -4.23 -8.19 -6.96
N GLY A 39 -4.52 -6.99 -6.50
CA GLY A 39 -5.43 -6.06 -7.16
C GLY A 39 -6.91 -6.26 -6.83
N ASP A 40 -7.26 -7.29 -6.09
CA ASP A 40 -8.66 -7.57 -5.72
C ASP A 40 -9.21 -6.58 -4.69
N ALA A 41 -8.33 -5.92 -3.94
CA ALA A 41 -8.68 -4.95 -2.91
C ALA A 41 -7.98 -3.60 -3.15
N ALA A 42 -8.23 -3.00 -4.33
CA ALA A 42 -7.69 -1.69 -4.71
C ALA A 42 -8.82 -0.74 -5.15
N PRO A 43 -9.73 -0.36 -4.24
CA PRO A 43 -10.83 0.54 -4.59
C PRO A 43 -10.30 1.92 -5.00
N GLY A 44 -10.81 2.47 -6.11
CA GLY A 44 -10.37 3.78 -6.59
C GLY A 44 -8.87 3.85 -6.89
N ASN A 45 -8.28 2.78 -7.41
CA ASN A 45 -6.84 2.65 -7.65
C ASN A 45 -5.97 2.83 -6.40
N MET A 46 -6.52 2.67 -5.22
CA MET A 46 -5.80 2.75 -3.95
C MET A 46 -5.22 1.38 -3.58
N PHE A 47 -3.98 1.12 -3.96
CA PHE A 47 -3.27 -0.14 -3.67
C PHE A 47 -2.71 -0.19 -2.27
N PHE A 48 -2.48 0.96 -1.66
CA PHE A 48 -2.01 1.13 -0.29
C PHE A 48 -3.02 2.00 0.46
N GLY A 49 -3.43 1.58 1.64
CA GLY A 49 -4.42 2.31 2.42
C GLY A 49 -3.95 3.71 2.78
N VAL A 50 -4.63 4.72 2.29
CA VAL A 50 -4.32 6.13 2.57
C VAL A 50 -5.61 6.85 2.96
N LYS A 51 -5.69 7.27 4.22
CA LYS A 51 -6.81 8.11 4.67
C LYS A 51 -6.76 9.47 4.01
N ASP A 52 -7.94 10.01 3.68
CA ASP A 52 -8.03 11.33 3.07
C ASP A 52 -8.01 12.41 4.15
N ILE A 53 -6.84 13.02 4.34
CA ILE A 53 -6.60 14.09 5.30
C ILE A 53 -5.95 15.32 4.65
N ASP A 54 -5.92 15.37 3.33
CA ASP A 54 -5.21 16.45 2.62
C ASP A 54 -6.04 17.73 2.45
N GLY A 55 -7.33 17.68 2.72
CA GLY A 55 -8.22 18.82 2.58
C GLY A 55 -8.58 19.18 1.14
N ILE A 56 -8.22 18.33 0.16
CA ILE A 56 -8.51 18.56 -1.26
C ILE A 56 -9.80 17.83 -1.61
N ASN A 57 -10.80 18.56 -2.11
CA ASN A 57 -12.05 17.96 -2.53
C ASN A 57 -11.92 17.28 -3.89
N GLY A 58 -12.59 16.13 -4.05
CA GLY A 58 -12.71 15.41 -5.32
C GLY A 58 -11.77 14.22 -5.46
N ASN A 59 -10.86 14.00 -4.49
CA ASN A 59 -9.94 12.87 -4.50
C ASN A 59 -10.21 11.87 -3.38
N GLU A 60 -11.37 11.96 -2.75
CA GLU A 60 -11.79 11.06 -1.68
C GLU A 60 -12.74 9.99 -2.17
N GLN A 61 -12.81 8.89 -1.42
CA GLN A 61 -13.79 7.84 -1.55
C GLN A 61 -14.18 7.34 -0.16
N LEU A 62 -15.42 6.91 -0.02
CA LEU A 62 -15.96 6.41 1.24
C LEU A 62 -15.85 4.88 1.26
N ILE A 63 -15.09 4.34 2.22
CA ILE A 63 -14.77 2.91 2.30
C ILE A 63 -15.15 2.36 3.67
N THR A 64 -15.74 1.17 3.68
CA THR A 64 -16.01 0.44 4.92
C THR A 64 -14.71 -0.15 5.46
N THR A 65 -14.42 0.13 6.70
CA THR A 65 -13.21 -0.33 7.40
C THR A 65 -13.52 -0.67 8.84
N THR A 66 -12.59 -1.38 9.47
CA THR A 66 -12.67 -1.75 10.89
C THR A 66 -11.61 -0.97 11.67
N GLU A 67 -12.03 -0.34 12.75
CA GLU A 67 -11.16 0.41 13.65
C GLU A 67 -11.40 -0.06 15.09
N TYR A 68 -10.38 0.05 15.94
CA TYR A 68 -10.47 -0.34 17.34
C TYR A 68 -10.14 0.84 18.24
N HIS A 69 -10.99 1.08 19.22
CA HIS A 69 -10.83 2.19 20.17
C HIS A 69 -11.04 1.70 21.60
N SER A 70 -10.37 2.34 22.54
CA SER A 70 -10.53 2.06 23.97
C SER A 70 -11.81 2.68 24.56
N THR A 71 -12.41 3.63 23.85
CA THR A 71 -13.60 4.37 24.28
C THR A 71 -14.67 4.36 23.22
N MET A 72 -15.92 4.63 23.64
CA MET A 72 -17.03 4.93 22.74
C MET A 72 -17.05 6.42 22.41
N GLY A 73 -17.87 6.80 21.43
CA GLY A 73 -18.07 8.20 21.05
C GLY A 73 -17.06 8.73 20.03
N VAL A 74 -16.21 7.88 19.47
CA VAL A 74 -15.34 8.27 18.37
C VAL A 74 -16.18 8.48 17.12
N LYS A 75 -15.98 9.62 16.45
CA LYS A 75 -16.79 10.04 15.31
C LYS A 75 -16.17 9.62 14.00
N TYR A 76 -17.03 9.14 13.08
CA TYR A 76 -16.71 8.81 11.71
C TYR A 76 -17.83 9.32 10.80
N PRO A 77 -17.59 9.48 9.50
CA PRO A 77 -18.66 9.86 8.56
C PRO A 77 -19.88 8.95 8.66
N VAL A 78 -19.69 7.64 8.79
CA VAL A 78 -20.76 6.66 9.02
C VAL A 78 -20.27 5.61 10.01
N VAL A 79 -21.02 5.38 11.09
CA VAL A 79 -20.80 4.28 12.01
C VAL A 79 -21.86 3.23 11.75
N LEU A 80 -21.44 2.05 11.27
CA LEU A 80 -22.33 0.93 10.96
C LEU A 80 -22.59 0.05 12.17
N LYS A 81 -21.55 -0.20 12.99
CA LYS A 81 -21.64 -1.09 14.14
C LYS A 81 -20.54 -0.80 15.14
N ILE A 82 -20.86 -0.92 16.42
CA ILE A 82 -19.87 -0.88 17.51
C ILE A 82 -20.08 -2.13 18.36
N GLU A 83 -19.02 -2.90 18.57
CA GLU A 83 -19.05 -4.14 19.35
C GLU A 83 -18.00 -4.09 20.44
N PRO A 84 -18.35 -4.43 21.71
CA PRO A 84 -17.33 -4.64 22.73
C PRO A 84 -16.51 -5.89 22.39
N VAL A 85 -15.18 -5.76 22.47
CA VAL A 85 -14.23 -6.85 22.19
C VAL A 85 -13.10 -6.82 23.21
N VAL A 86 -12.35 -7.92 23.28
CA VAL A 86 -11.12 -8.00 24.07
C VAL A 86 -9.97 -8.23 23.10
N ARG A 87 -8.98 -7.33 23.12
CA ARG A 87 -7.76 -7.46 22.31
C ARG A 87 -6.54 -7.31 23.23
N ASN A 88 -5.64 -8.30 23.16
CA ASN A 88 -4.43 -8.30 23.97
C ASN A 88 -4.72 -8.09 25.47
N GLY A 89 -5.81 -8.73 25.96
CA GLY A 89 -6.24 -8.63 27.36
C GLY A 89 -6.92 -7.32 27.74
N ARG A 90 -7.16 -6.41 26.79
CA ARG A 90 -7.80 -5.11 27.04
C ARG A 90 -9.20 -5.08 26.47
N LYS A 91 -10.12 -4.47 27.23
CA LYS A 91 -11.48 -4.18 26.75
C LYS A 91 -11.40 -3.04 25.75
N MET A 92 -11.90 -3.28 24.54
CA MET A 92 -11.92 -2.30 23.46
C MET A 92 -13.26 -2.33 22.74
N PHE A 93 -13.46 -1.42 21.83
CA PHE A 93 -14.64 -1.35 20.98
C PHE A 93 -14.20 -1.50 19.53
N LYS A 94 -14.80 -2.47 18.85
CA LYS A 94 -14.61 -2.71 17.42
C LYS A 94 -15.64 -1.89 16.66
N TYR A 95 -15.16 -0.90 15.91
CA TYR A 95 -15.97 -0.05 15.05
C TYR A 95 -15.97 -0.60 13.64
N THR A 96 -17.14 -0.85 13.08
CA THR A 96 -17.31 -1.03 11.64
C THR A 96 -17.87 0.28 11.11
N VAL A 97 -17.09 0.98 10.30
CA VAL A 97 -17.37 2.35 9.89
C VAL A 97 -17.14 2.54 8.41
N LYS A 98 -17.68 3.63 7.86
CA LYS A 98 -17.22 4.17 6.59
C LYS A 98 -16.42 5.42 6.87
N ASP A 99 -15.22 5.48 6.27
CA ASP A 99 -14.31 6.61 6.43
C ASP A 99 -13.78 7.05 5.08
N TYR A 100 -13.26 8.26 5.01
CA TYR A 100 -12.72 8.80 3.76
C TYR A 100 -11.29 8.35 3.55
N PHE A 101 -11.05 7.78 2.36
CA PHE A 101 -9.74 7.36 1.86
C PHE A 101 -9.43 8.08 0.56
N ARG A 102 -8.16 8.12 0.20
CA ARG A 102 -7.73 8.70 -1.08
C ARG A 102 -8.17 7.82 -2.24
N ARG A 103 -8.67 8.47 -3.28
CA ARG A 103 -8.89 7.90 -4.60
C ARG A 103 -7.81 8.42 -5.54
N PHE A 104 -7.33 7.58 -6.44
CA PHE A 104 -6.34 7.94 -7.44
C PHE A 104 -6.91 7.76 -8.83
N ASP A 105 -6.57 8.66 -9.76
CA ASP A 105 -7.08 8.59 -11.13
C ASP A 105 -6.46 7.41 -11.89
N THR A 106 -5.24 7.03 -11.53
CA THR A 106 -4.51 5.91 -12.14
C THR A 106 -3.78 5.09 -11.07
N PRO A 107 -3.44 3.82 -11.36
CA PRO A 107 -2.57 3.03 -10.47
C PRO A 107 -1.23 3.71 -10.18
N GLU A 108 -0.66 4.41 -11.17
CA GLU A 108 0.60 5.13 -11.00
C GLU A 108 0.52 6.17 -9.88
N GLY A 109 -0.62 6.88 -9.79
CA GLY A 109 -0.82 7.86 -8.72
C GLY A 109 -0.67 7.25 -7.33
N SER A 110 -1.26 6.08 -7.12
CA SER A 110 -1.12 5.33 -5.86
C SER A 110 0.32 4.87 -5.63
N PHE A 111 0.96 4.31 -6.64
CA PHE A 111 2.34 3.81 -6.55
C PHE A 111 3.33 4.94 -6.24
N THR A 112 3.19 6.07 -6.92
CA THR A 112 4.06 7.23 -6.71
C THR A 112 3.84 7.90 -5.37
N HIS A 113 2.59 7.98 -4.92
CA HIS A 113 2.28 8.46 -3.57
C HIS A 113 2.98 7.60 -2.50
N HIS A 114 2.91 6.29 -2.65
CA HIS A 114 3.56 5.32 -1.75
C HIS A 114 5.09 5.46 -1.78
N ALA A 115 5.67 5.54 -2.98
CA ALA A 115 7.10 5.73 -3.15
C ALA A 115 7.58 7.05 -2.51
N ASN A 116 6.83 8.13 -2.66
CA ASN A 116 7.16 9.42 -2.07
C ASN A 116 7.11 9.39 -0.53
N MET A 117 6.27 8.55 0.06
CA MET A 117 6.26 8.35 1.50
C MET A 117 7.64 7.85 1.99
N PHE A 118 8.24 6.91 1.28
CA PHE A 118 9.60 6.45 1.61
C PHE A 118 10.65 7.53 1.38
N LEU A 119 10.56 8.30 0.29
CA LEU A 119 11.50 9.38 -0.02
C LEU A 119 11.49 10.49 1.02
N ASN A 120 10.32 10.79 1.58
CA ASN A 120 10.13 11.93 2.48
C ASN A 120 10.22 11.57 3.96
N SER A 121 10.37 10.30 4.30
CA SER A 121 10.41 9.84 5.68
C SER A 121 11.86 9.60 6.13
N ARG A 122 12.25 10.23 7.24
CA ARG A 122 13.59 10.09 7.81
C ARG A 122 13.94 8.66 8.22
N ILE A 123 12.94 7.89 8.65
CA ILE A 123 13.17 6.50 9.09
C ILE A 123 13.62 5.59 7.95
N TYR A 124 13.31 5.96 6.70
CA TYR A 124 13.69 5.18 5.51
C TYR A 124 14.91 5.74 4.78
N LYS A 125 15.64 6.69 5.38
CA LYS A 125 16.79 7.34 4.74
C LYS A 125 17.85 6.35 4.25
N LYS A 126 18.17 5.34 5.06
CA LYS A 126 19.13 4.30 4.69
C LYS A 126 18.65 3.45 3.51
N ALA A 127 17.34 3.17 3.44
CA ALA A 127 16.76 2.42 2.35
C ALA A 127 16.90 3.15 1.01
N MET A 128 16.93 4.48 1.03
CA MET A 128 17.09 5.27 -0.20
C MET A 128 18.44 5.05 -0.88
N LEU A 129 19.47 4.64 -0.15
CA LEU A 129 20.77 4.31 -0.72
C LEU A 129 20.73 3.06 -1.61
N VAL A 130 19.72 2.20 -1.42
CA VAL A 130 19.55 0.93 -2.16
C VAL A 130 18.18 0.87 -2.86
N LYS A 131 17.54 1.99 -3.07
CA LYS A 131 16.17 2.05 -3.60
C LYS A 131 15.99 1.44 -5.00
N HIS A 132 17.05 1.37 -5.79
CA HIS A 132 17.05 0.78 -7.12
C HIS A 132 17.17 -0.75 -7.11
N ASP A 133 17.60 -1.34 -6.00
CA ASP A 133 17.74 -2.78 -5.83
C ASP A 133 16.53 -3.30 -5.05
N PRO A 134 15.64 -4.09 -5.69
CA PRO A 134 14.38 -4.49 -5.06
C PRO A 134 14.57 -5.32 -3.80
N VAL A 135 15.52 -6.24 -3.77
CA VAL A 135 15.77 -7.10 -2.60
C VAL A 135 16.37 -6.28 -1.46
N ALA A 136 17.41 -5.50 -1.75
CA ALA A 136 18.05 -4.65 -0.75
C ALA A 136 17.08 -3.60 -0.19
N PHE A 137 16.26 -2.99 -1.06
CA PHE A 137 15.26 -2.01 -0.65
C PHE A 137 14.21 -2.61 0.29
N VAL A 138 13.62 -3.74 -0.07
CA VAL A 138 12.61 -4.40 0.76
C VAL A 138 13.18 -4.78 2.12
N LYS A 139 14.41 -5.30 2.17
CA LYS A 139 15.09 -5.61 3.43
C LYS A 139 15.35 -4.35 4.28
N ALA A 140 15.78 -3.27 3.64
CA ALA A 140 16.10 -2.02 4.34
C ALA A 140 14.85 -1.36 4.94
N VAL A 141 13.75 -1.30 4.21
CA VAL A 141 12.49 -0.73 4.76
C VAL A 141 11.91 -1.61 5.86
N ALA A 142 12.06 -2.93 5.76
CA ALA A 142 11.68 -3.86 6.82
C ALA A 142 12.48 -3.63 8.10
N ALA A 143 13.79 -3.47 7.97
CA ALA A 143 14.68 -3.17 9.10
C ALA A 143 14.33 -1.84 9.77
N ALA A 144 13.76 -0.90 9.02
CA ALA A 144 13.32 0.39 9.52
C ALA A 144 11.90 0.37 10.12
N GLY A 145 11.25 -0.79 10.15
CA GLY A 145 9.93 -0.97 10.78
C GLY A 145 8.75 -1.08 9.81
N TYR A 146 8.97 -1.05 8.50
CA TYR A 146 7.89 -1.31 7.55
C TYR A 146 7.49 -2.79 7.63
N ALA A 147 6.19 -3.08 7.58
CA ALA A 147 5.68 -4.44 7.66
C ALA A 147 6.25 -5.31 6.53
N THR A 148 6.62 -6.55 6.86
CA THR A 148 7.10 -7.54 5.88
C THR A 148 6.09 -8.66 5.74
N ASP A 149 6.03 -9.19 4.51
CA ASP A 149 5.29 -10.40 4.18
C ASP A 149 6.31 -11.46 3.73
N PRO A 150 6.23 -12.70 4.23
CA PRO A 150 7.17 -13.77 3.83
C PRO A 150 7.10 -14.10 2.34
N ASP A 151 6.03 -13.72 1.64
CA ASP A 151 5.85 -13.95 0.21
C ASP A 151 6.60 -12.98 -0.71
N TYR A 152 7.30 -11.97 -0.16
CA TYR A 152 8.01 -10.98 -1.00
C TYR A 152 8.95 -11.61 -2.02
N SER A 153 9.71 -12.62 -1.63
CA SER A 153 10.66 -13.28 -2.54
C SER A 153 9.98 -13.91 -3.75
N ARG A 154 8.83 -14.56 -3.54
CA ARG A 154 8.04 -15.17 -4.62
C ARG A 154 7.47 -14.09 -5.56
N VAL A 155 6.91 -13.04 -4.99
CA VAL A 155 6.30 -11.95 -5.76
C VAL A 155 7.37 -11.21 -6.57
N MET A 156 8.53 -10.96 -5.99
CA MET A 156 9.65 -10.33 -6.70
C MET A 156 10.15 -11.22 -7.85
N ALA A 157 10.19 -12.52 -7.68
CA ALA A 157 10.62 -13.44 -8.74
C ALA A 157 9.66 -13.38 -9.95
N VAL A 158 8.34 -13.36 -9.72
CA VAL A 158 7.34 -13.20 -10.79
C VAL A 158 7.53 -11.85 -11.49
N SER A 159 7.72 -10.78 -10.72
CA SER A 159 7.91 -9.42 -11.25
C SER A 159 9.18 -9.33 -12.11
N TYR A 160 10.28 -9.93 -11.67
CA TYR A 160 11.52 -9.97 -12.43
C TYR A 160 11.36 -10.71 -13.77
N THR A 161 10.66 -11.85 -13.76
CA THR A 161 10.43 -12.63 -14.98
C THR A 161 9.69 -11.79 -16.02
N HIS A 162 8.65 -11.07 -15.60
CA HIS A 162 7.88 -10.21 -16.50
C HIS A 162 8.66 -8.98 -16.93
N LEU A 163 9.46 -8.39 -16.05
CA LEU A 163 10.31 -7.24 -16.38
C LEU A 163 11.33 -7.62 -17.49
N ARG A 164 11.99 -8.76 -17.36
CA ARG A 164 12.93 -9.25 -18.39
C ARG A 164 12.23 -9.50 -19.73
N ALA A 165 11.06 -10.09 -19.73
CA ALA A 165 10.28 -10.30 -20.94
C ALA A 165 9.89 -8.98 -21.60
N HIS A 166 9.67 -7.94 -20.81
CA HIS A 166 9.32 -6.60 -21.30
C HIS A 166 10.52 -5.86 -21.92
N GLU A 167 11.73 -6.14 -21.43
CA GLU A 167 12.96 -5.54 -21.95
C GLU A 167 13.44 -6.15 -23.28
N THR A 168 12.92 -7.31 -23.65
CA THR A 168 13.23 -7.98 -24.93
C THR A 168 12.15 -7.70 -25.96
#